data_8367238624d1e21227654e1d5b78e9f4
#
_entry.id   8367238624d1e21227654e1d5b78e9f4
#
_cell.length_a   1.000
_cell.length_b   1.000
_cell.length_c   1.000
_cell.angle_alpha   90.00
_cell.angle_beta   90.00
_cell.angle_gamma   90.00
#
_symmetry.space_group_name_H-M   'P 1'
#
loop_
_entity.id
_entity.type
_entity.pdbx_description
1 polymer ?
#
loop_
_entity_poly.entity_id
_entity_poly.type
_entity_poly.pdbx_seq_one_letter_code
_entity_poly.pdbx_strand_id
1 'polypeptide(L)'
;MITSTSNAQIKELAKLQKKSRLRDEKGIFLVEGPRMTEEIPAERIEKVYASESFAKKNKEFLEKLHAPVELLTDTVFAYVSDTKTPQGILAIVKRLNYTMNDLMQVKNQKAPHLVVLDNLQDPGNLGTIFRTAEAAGVTGILLSKDCVDVYNPKVIRSTMGAVFRMPFLYVEDLPEKIKELQKESIKTYAAHLRGENAYDEEDYTTGCAFLIGNEGNGLRNEVANCADCLIRIPMEGEAESLNAAVAAAVLMFEAGRQRRKK
;
A
#
# COMPACT_ATOMS: atom_id res chain seq x y z
N MET A 1 11.52 -16.12 -27.00
CA MET A 1 11.80 -14.66 -26.96
C MET A 1 10.80 -13.91 -27.84
N ILE A 2 10.17 -12.88 -27.32
CA ILE A 2 9.19 -12.06 -28.06
C ILE A 2 9.86 -10.81 -28.62
N THR A 3 9.72 -10.60 -29.93
CA THR A 3 10.39 -9.52 -30.67
C THR A 3 9.43 -8.46 -31.22
N SER A 4 8.11 -8.64 -31.05
CA SER A 4 7.09 -7.74 -31.59
C SER A 4 6.14 -7.23 -30.52
N THR A 5 5.88 -5.94 -30.54
CA THR A 5 4.87 -5.27 -29.70
C THR A 5 3.42 -5.67 -30.08
N SER A 6 3.21 -6.24 -31.28
CA SER A 6 1.91 -6.75 -31.71
C SER A 6 1.54 -8.11 -31.11
N ASN A 7 2.48 -8.80 -30.45
CA ASN A 7 2.24 -10.06 -29.75
C ASN A 7 1.10 -9.94 -28.73
N ALA A 8 0.23 -10.94 -28.66
CA ALA A 8 -0.96 -10.92 -27.78
C ALA A 8 -0.61 -10.74 -26.29
N GLN A 9 0.44 -11.43 -25.81
CA GLN A 9 0.90 -11.30 -24.42
C GLN A 9 1.39 -9.87 -24.12
N ILE A 10 2.09 -9.24 -25.05
CA ILE A 10 2.59 -7.87 -24.89
C ILE A 10 1.45 -6.86 -24.85
N LYS A 11 0.44 -7.02 -25.71
CA LYS A 11 -0.78 -6.20 -25.67
C LYS A 11 -1.54 -6.38 -24.35
N GLU A 12 -1.55 -7.58 -23.81
CA GLU A 12 -2.18 -7.87 -22.53
C GLU A 12 -1.43 -7.20 -21.38
N LEU A 13 -0.09 -7.33 -21.31
CA LEU A 13 0.74 -6.64 -20.33
C LEU A 13 0.51 -5.12 -20.35
N ALA A 14 0.53 -4.51 -21.53
CA ALA A 14 0.26 -3.08 -21.69
C ALA A 14 -1.14 -2.67 -21.21
N LYS A 15 -2.15 -3.55 -21.33
CA LYS A 15 -3.48 -3.33 -20.77
C LYS A 15 -3.51 -3.46 -19.25
N LEU A 16 -2.80 -4.46 -18.68
CA LEU A 16 -2.70 -4.67 -17.24
C LEU A 16 -2.02 -3.49 -16.52
N GLN A 17 -1.04 -2.83 -17.15
CA GLN A 17 -0.44 -1.60 -16.62
C GLN A 17 -1.49 -0.50 -16.41
N LYS A 18 -2.45 -0.36 -17.34
CA LYS A 18 -3.35 0.80 -17.41
C LYS A 18 -4.74 0.56 -16.81
N LYS A 19 -5.22 -0.70 -16.76
CA LYS A 19 -6.61 -1.03 -16.44
C LYS A 19 -6.72 -1.81 -15.15
N SER A 20 -7.19 -1.14 -14.07
CA SER A 20 -7.47 -1.80 -12.78
C SER A 20 -8.48 -2.93 -12.93
N ARG A 21 -9.59 -2.70 -13.64
CA ARG A 21 -10.63 -3.70 -13.87
C ARG A 21 -10.06 -5.00 -14.45
N LEU A 22 -9.11 -4.95 -15.39
CA LEU A 22 -8.51 -6.15 -15.96
C LEU A 22 -7.65 -6.90 -14.93
N ARG A 23 -6.96 -6.17 -14.04
CA ARG A 23 -6.22 -6.75 -12.91
C ARG A 23 -7.17 -7.44 -11.93
N ASP A 24 -8.33 -6.80 -11.67
CA ASP A 24 -9.37 -7.34 -10.79
C ASP A 24 -9.96 -8.63 -11.35
N GLU A 25 -10.41 -8.61 -12.60
CA GLU A 25 -11.01 -9.77 -13.28
C GLU A 25 -10.07 -10.98 -13.34
N LYS A 26 -8.76 -10.74 -13.48
CA LYS A 26 -7.75 -11.79 -13.55
C LYS A 26 -7.15 -12.19 -12.19
N GLY A 27 -7.40 -11.43 -11.14
CA GLY A 27 -6.80 -11.67 -9.82
C GLY A 27 -5.29 -11.51 -9.78
N ILE A 28 -4.71 -10.65 -10.64
CA ILE A 28 -3.25 -10.45 -10.79
C ILE A 28 -2.89 -8.97 -10.80
N PHE A 29 -1.60 -8.70 -10.61
CA PHE A 29 -1.02 -7.37 -10.78
C PHE A 29 0.42 -7.45 -11.30
N LEU A 30 1.00 -6.30 -11.62
CA LEU A 30 2.34 -6.22 -12.20
C LEU A 30 3.33 -5.63 -11.21
N VAL A 31 4.51 -6.21 -11.17
CA VAL A 31 5.65 -5.74 -10.37
C VAL A 31 6.83 -5.53 -11.30
N GLU A 32 7.38 -4.32 -11.34
CA GLU A 32 8.52 -3.96 -12.18
C GLU A 32 9.75 -3.62 -11.34
N GLY A 33 10.91 -4.09 -11.78
CA GLY A 33 12.21 -3.82 -11.21
C GLY A 33 12.75 -4.95 -10.32
N PRO A 34 14.10 -5.15 -10.31
CA PRO A 34 14.73 -6.30 -9.64
C PRO A 34 14.48 -6.30 -8.14
N ARG A 35 14.66 -5.17 -7.45
CA ARG A 35 14.42 -5.06 -5.99
C ARG A 35 13.00 -5.43 -5.60
N MET A 36 12.02 -4.97 -6.38
CA MET A 36 10.62 -5.29 -6.11
C MET A 36 10.33 -6.77 -6.41
N THR A 37 10.95 -7.34 -7.43
CA THR A 37 10.78 -8.75 -7.81
C THR A 37 11.35 -9.69 -6.74
N GLU A 38 12.45 -9.33 -6.07
CA GLU A 38 13.03 -10.10 -4.95
C GLU A 38 12.10 -10.18 -3.73
N GLU A 39 11.25 -9.17 -3.54
CA GLU A 39 10.32 -9.08 -2.40
C GLU A 39 9.05 -9.93 -2.61
N ILE A 40 8.82 -10.44 -3.83
CA ILE A 40 7.61 -11.22 -4.13
C ILE A 40 7.72 -12.60 -3.49
N PRO A 41 6.74 -13.06 -2.67
CA PRO A 41 6.66 -14.44 -2.25
C PRO A 41 6.64 -15.38 -3.46
N ALA A 42 7.54 -16.36 -3.50
CA ALA A 42 7.79 -17.18 -4.71
C ALA A 42 6.53 -17.86 -5.26
N GLU A 43 5.63 -18.33 -4.37
CA GLU A 43 4.36 -18.98 -4.72
C GLU A 43 3.34 -18.05 -5.38
N ARG A 44 3.59 -16.73 -5.35
CA ARG A 44 2.73 -15.72 -5.98
C ARG A 44 3.19 -15.30 -7.36
N ILE A 45 4.42 -15.61 -7.74
CA ILE A 45 4.92 -15.31 -9.09
C ILE A 45 4.26 -16.25 -10.10
N GLU A 46 3.51 -15.67 -11.02
CA GLU A 46 2.85 -16.44 -12.08
C GLU A 46 3.74 -16.56 -13.33
N LYS A 47 4.36 -15.44 -13.72
CA LYS A 47 5.27 -15.36 -14.87
C LYS A 47 6.17 -14.14 -14.76
N VAL A 48 7.40 -14.29 -15.27
CA VAL A 48 8.37 -13.19 -15.34
C VAL A 48 8.67 -12.87 -16.81
N TYR A 49 8.79 -11.60 -17.12
CA TYR A 49 9.29 -11.09 -18.40
C TYR A 49 10.60 -10.35 -18.16
N ALA A 50 11.63 -10.73 -18.90
CA ALA A 50 12.93 -10.09 -18.79
C ALA A 50 13.41 -9.57 -20.15
N SER A 51 14.00 -8.40 -20.18
CA SER A 51 14.67 -7.91 -21.39
C SER A 51 15.94 -8.73 -21.65
N GLU A 52 16.34 -8.84 -22.91
CA GLU A 52 17.56 -9.57 -23.27
C GLU A 52 18.81 -9.00 -22.60
N SER A 53 18.92 -7.69 -22.49
CA SER A 53 20.02 -7.04 -21.78
C SER A 53 20.05 -7.34 -20.29
N PHE A 54 18.89 -7.38 -19.64
CA PHE A 54 18.78 -7.75 -18.23
C PHE A 54 19.16 -9.22 -18.02
N ALA A 55 18.60 -10.10 -18.82
CA ALA A 55 18.81 -11.54 -18.70
C ALA A 55 20.29 -11.94 -18.89
N LYS A 56 20.99 -11.31 -19.82
CA LYS A 56 22.44 -11.53 -20.03
C LYS A 56 23.26 -11.18 -18.79
N LYS A 57 22.89 -10.13 -18.05
CA LYS A 57 23.63 -9.64 -16.89
C LYS A 57 23.24 -10.30 -15.57
N ASN A 58 22.02 -10.84 -15.50
CA ASN A 58 21.40 -11.28 -14.24
C ASN A 58 20.86 -12.72 -14.34
N LYS A 59 21.63 -13.63 -14.94
CA LYS A 59 21.20 -15.01 -15.15
C LYS A 59 20.89 -15.73 -13.83
N GLU A 60 21.79 -15.64 -12.87
CA GLU A 60 21.61 -16.24 -11.54
C GLU A 60 20.40 -15.69 -10.80
N PHE A 61 20.08 -14.39 -10.97
CA PHE A 61 18.89 -13.77 -10.40
C PHE A 61 17.62 -14.43 -10.96
N LEU A 62 17.53 -14.60 -12.27
CA LEU A 62 16.37 -15.21 -12.92
C LEU A 62 16.19 -16.69 -12.52
N GLU A 63 17.27 -17.44 -12.37
CA GLU A 63 17.24 -18.83 -11.92
C GLU A 63 16.70 -18.98 -10.49
N LYS A 64 17.00 -18.02 -9.60
CA LYS A 64 16.51 -18.00 -8.21
C LYS A 64 15.01 -17.73 -8.06
N LEU A 65 14.37 -17.16 -9.07
CA LEU A 65 12.94 -16.83 -8.99
C LEU A 65 12.02 -18.07 -9.07
N HIS A 66 12.56 -19.23 -9.55
CA HIS A 66 11.80 -20.47 -9.71
C HIS A 66 10.45 -20.30 -10.43
N ALA A 67 10.37 -19.36 -11.38
CA ALA A 67 9.17 -19.01 -12.13
C ALA A 67 9.42 -19.07 -13.64
N PRO A 68 8.39 -19.29 -14.48
CA PRO A 68 8.53 -19.23 -15.94
C PRO A 68 9.02 -17.86 -16.40
N VAL A 69 10.13 -17.81 -17.12
CA VAL A 69 10.72 -16.58 -17.67
C VAL A 69 10.52 -16.50 -19.17
N GLU A 70 9.95 -15.43 -19.67
CA GLU A 70 9.83 -15.10 -21.08
C GLU A 70 10.77 -13.94 -21.43
N LEU A 71 11.61 -14.14 -22.44
CA LEU A 71 12.54 -13.10 -22.88
C LEU A 71 11.89 -12.17 -23.89
N LEU A 72 12.15 -10.89 -23.74
CA LEU A 72 11.73 -9.82 -24.63
C LEU A 72 12.96 -9.10 -25.21
N THR A 73 12.87 -8.58 -26.42
CA THR A 73 13.84 -7.58 -26.87
C THR A 73 13.74 -6.34 -26.00
N ASP A 74 14.83 -5.58 -25.86
CA ASP A 74 14.83 -4.34 -25.04
C ASP A 74 13.77 -3.34 -25.51
N THR A 75 13.54 -3.24 -26.81
CA THR A 75 12.48 -2.40 -27.41
C THR A 75 11.08 -2.84 -26.98
N VAL A 76 10.80 -4.14 -26.98
CA VAL A 76 9.49 -4.66 -26.56
C VAL A 76 9.31 -4.50 -25.07
N PHE A 77 10.37 -4.69 -24.27
CA PHE A 77 10.32 -4.43 -22.82
C PHE A 77 10.02 -2.96 -22.52
N ALA A 78 10.70 -2.03 -23.18
CA ALA A 78 10.44 -0.60 -23.03
C ALA A 78 8.99 -0.21 -23.36
N TYR A 79 8.35 -0.89 -24.31
CA TYR A 79 6.94 -0.66 -24.66
C TYR A 79 5.96 -1.06 -23.56
N VAL A 80 6.26 -2.12 -22.78
CA VAL A 80 5.38 -2.59 -21.68
C VAL A 80 5.72 -1.99 -20.32
N SER A 81 6.90 -1.39 -20.18
CA SER A 81 7.31 -0.74 -18.94
C SER A 81 6.50 0.52 -18.67
N ASP A 82 6.17 0.76 -17.38
CA ASP A 82 5.52 1.99 -16.91
C ASP A 82 6.54 3.03 -16.41
N THR A 83 7.84 2.78 -16.58
CA THR A 83 8.90 3.67 -16.15
C THR A 83 9.63 4.33 -17.33
N LYS A 84 10.13 5.57 -17.10
CA LYS A 84 10.95 6.28 -18.11
C LYS A 84 12.30 5.58 -18.35
N THR A 85 12.80 4.89 -17.34
CA THR A 85 14.07 4.13 -17.38
C THR A 85 13.80 2.69 -16.98
N PRO A 86 13.37 1.82 -17.92
CA PRO A 86 13.04 0.43 -17.64
C PRO A 86 14.21 -0.33 -17.03
N GLN A 87 13.95 -1.09 -15.96
CA GLN A 87 14.98 -1.87 -15.27
C GLN A 87 15.14 -3.30 -15.83
N GLY A 88 14.36 -3.65 -16.84
CA GLY A 88 14.53 -4.87 -17.63
C GLY A 88 13.89 -6.12 -17.05
N ILE A 89 13.12 -6.04 -15.97
CA ILE A 89 12.36 -7.17 -15.41
C ILE A 89 10.98 -6.72 -14.95
N LEU A 90 9.97 -7.55 -15.25
CA LEU A 90 8.57 -7.38 -14.89
C LEU A 90 7.95 -8.74 -14.54
N ALA A 91 7.26 -8.84 -13.42
CA ALA A 91 6.57 -10.04 -12.98
C ALA A 91 5.05 -9.86 -13.00
N ILE A 92 4.32 -10.89 -13.41
CA ILE A 92 2.90 -11.07 -13.13
C ILE A 92 2.78 -11.78 -11.79
N VAL A 93 2.00 -11.18 -10.88
CA VAL A 93 1.88 -11.63 -9.48
C VAL A 93 0.41 -11.83 -9.13
N LYS A 94 0.09 -12.94 -8.46
CA LYS A 94 -1.25 -13.20 -7.91
C LYS A 94 -1.57 -12.20 -6.80
N ARG A 95 -2.81 -11.68 -6.79
CA ARG A 95 -3.26 -10.75 -5.76
C ARG A 95 -3.12 -11.30 -4.36
N LEU A 96 -2.92 -10.39 -3.44
CA LEU A 96 -2.91 -10.66 -2.01
C LEU A 96 -4.36 -10.68 -1.51
N ASN A 97 -4.70 -11.66 -0.71
CA ASN A 97 -6.02 -11.81 -0.10
C ASN A 97 -5.84 -11.84 1.41
N TYR A 98 -6.28 -10.77 2.05
CA TYR A 98 -6.25 -10.63 3.51
C TYR A 98 -7.66 -10.61 4.07
N THR A 99 -7.79 -10.99 5.33
CA THR A 99 -9.01 -10.94 6.13
C THR A 99 -8.85 -9.96 7.28
N MET A 100 -9.94 -9.58 7.95
CA MET A 100 -9.83 -8.77 9.18
C MET A 100 -8.95 -9.43 10.24
N ASN A 101 -8.99 -10.75 10.35
CA ASN A 101 -8.12 -11.47 11.28
C ASN A 101 -6.62 -11.23 10.98
N ASP A 102 -6.25 -11.14 9.70
CA ASP A 102 -4.85 -10.84 9.33
C ASP A 102 -4.43 -9.44 9.77
N LEU A 103 -5.34 -8.45 9.66
CA LEU A 103 -5.09 -7.06 10.09
C LEU A 103 -5.01 -6.93 11.63
N MET A 104 -5.73 -7.80 12.34
CA MET A 104 -5.77 -7.81 13.80
C MET A 104 -4.65 -8.63 14.43
N GLN A 105 -3.90 -9.39 13.64
CA GLN A 105 -2.78 -10.19 14.15
C GLN A 105 -1.68 -9.31 14.73
N VAL A 106 -1.33 -9.59 15.97
CA VAL A 106 -0.25 -8.88 16.69
C VAL A 106 0.90 -9.81 16.99
N LYS A 107 2.11 -9.30 16.82
CA LYS A 107 3.33 -9.98 17.23
C LYS A 107 3.76 -9.48 18.63
N ASN A 108 4.30 -10.39 19.45
CA ASN A 108 4.93 -10.03 20.73
C ASN A 108 3.98 -9.32 21.73
N GLN A 109 2.74 -9.80 21.88
CA GLN A 109 1.75 -9.31 22.87
C GLN A 109 1.42 -7.79 22.73
N LYS A 110 1.70 -7.19 21.61
CA LYS A 110 1.31 -5.80 21.32
C LYS A 110 -0.18 -5.74 20.99
N ALA A 111 -0.79 -4.58 21.17
CA ALA A 111 -2.17 -4.35 20.75
C ALA A 111 -2.25 -4.04 19.24
N PRO A 112 -3.41 -4.28 18.56
CA PRO A 112 -3.59 -3.91 17.16
C PRO A 112 -3.32 -2.42 16.92
N HIS A 113 -2.71 -2.13 15.79
CA HIS A 113 -2.40 -0.78 15.33
C HIS A 113 -2.82 -0.64 13.88
N LEU A 114 -3.90 0.03 13.62
CA LEU A 114 -4.51 0.15 12.31
C LEU A 114 -4.38 1.55 11.74
N VAL A 115 -4.37 1.63 10.42
CA VAL A 115 -4.54 2.87 9.66
C VAL A 115 -5.78 2.72 8.78
N VAL A 116 -6.64 3.72 8.79
CA VAL A 116 -7.89 3.76 8.04
C VAL A 116 -7.80 4.93 7.07
N LEU A 117 -7.86 4.64 5.79
CA LEU A 117 -7.70 5.63 4.71
C LEU A 117 -9.04 5.92 4.05
N ASP A 118 -9.45 7.18 4.09
CA ASP A 118 -10.70 7.66 3.52
C ASP A 118 -10.44 8.45 2.24
N ASN A 119 -10.82 7.87 1.09
CA ASN A 119 -10.76 8.51 -0.22
C ASN A 119 -9.37 9.06 -0.60
N LEU A 120 -8.29 8.37 -0.23
CA LEU A 120 -6.92 8.75 -0.58
C LEU A 120 -6.69 8.54 -2.08
N GLN A 121 -6.25 9.58 -2.82
CA GLN A 121 -6.21 9.55 -4.28
C GLN A 121 -4.79 9.51 -4.87
N ASP A 122 -3.78 10.06 -4.20
CA ASP A 122 -2.42 10.08 -4.73
C ASP A 122 -1.70 8.74 -4.55
N PRO A 123 -1.26 8.09 -5.67
CA PRO A 123 -0.55 6.82 -5.61
C PRO A 123 0.77 6.88 -4.84
N GLY A 124 1.45 8.03 -4.83
CA GLY A 124 2.69 8.23 -4.10
C GLY A 124 2.47 8.25 -2.59
N ASN A 125 1.41 8.96 -2.13
CA ASN A 125 1.01 8.99 -0.74
C ASN A 125 0.63 7.59 -0.26
N LEU A 126 -0.22 6.87 -1.01
CA LEU A 126 -0.63 5.52 -0.63
C LEU A 126 0.57 4.59 -0.47
N GLY A 127 1.48 4.56 -1.45
CA GLY A 127 2.68 3.72 -1.35
C GLY A 127 3.61 4.12 -0.20
N THR A 128 3.73 5.43 0.08
CA THR A 128 4.50 5.94 1.22
C THR A 128 3.87 5.52 2.54
N ILE A 129 2.53 5.57 2.66
CA ILE A 129 1.81 5.10 3.85
C ILE A 129 2.06 3.60 4.08
N PHE A 130 1.95 2.76 3.06
CA PHE A 130 2.26 1.33 3.17
C PHE A 130 3.66 1.08 3.72
N ARG A 131 4.67 1.73 3.15
CA ARG A 131 6.06 1.60 3.58
C ARG A 131 6.27 2.08 5.01
N THR A 132 5.65 3.20 5.37
CA THR A 132 5.77 3.79 6.70
C THR A 132 5.02 2.95 7.74
N ALA A 133 3.86 2.43 7.39
CA ALA A 133 3.04 1.56 8.24
C ALA A 133 3.81 0.28 8.62
N GLU A 134 4.45 -0.38 7.65
CA GLU A 134 5.32 -1.52 7.93
C GLU A 134 6.44 -1.15 8.91
N ALA A 135 7.16 -0.06 8.61
CA ALA A 135 8.27 0.41 9.45
C ALA A 135 7.84 0.80 10.87
N ALA A 136 6.66 1.37 11.05
CA ALA A 136 6.11 1.78 12.34
C ALA A 136 5.47 0.64 13.15
N GLY A 137 5.33 -0.56 12.56
CA GLY A 137 4.72 -1.72 13.20
C GLY A 137 3.19 -1.66 13.22
N VAL A 138 2.57 -1.02 12.23
CA VAL A 138 1.14 -1.10 11.95
C VAL A 138 0.77 -2.54 11.62
N THR A 139 -0.36 -3.01 12.11
CA THR A 139 -0.82 -4.39 11.89
C THR A 139 -1.66 -4.55 10.63
N GLY A 140 -2.32 -3.48 10.17
CA GLY A 140 -3.10 -3.51 8.94
C GLY A 140 -3.62 -2.15 8.49
N ILE A 141 -3.99 -2.07 7.22
CA ILE A 141 -4.54 -0.87 6.58
C ILE A 141 -5.94 -1.16 6.06
N LEU A 142 -6.92 -0.34 6.46
CA LEU A 142 -8.25 -0.33 5.87
C LEU A 142 -8.36 0.83 4.86
N LEU A 143 -8.94 0.57 3.72
CA LEU A 143 -9.12 1.57 2.67
C LEU A 143 -10.61 1.66 2.32
N SER A 144 -11.16 2.88 2.20
CA SER A 144 -12.46 3.05 1.56
C SER A 144 -12.37 2.60 0.10
N LYS A 145 -13.49 2.14 -0.47
CA LYS A 145 -13.56 1.71 -1.88
C LYS A 145 -13.12 2.78 -2.88
N ASP A 146 -13.22 4.04 -2.48
CA ASP A 146 -12.88 5.19 -3.30
C ASP A 146 -11.38 5.54 -3.27
N CYS A 147 -10.56 4.85 -2.46
CA CYS A 147 -9.12 5.02 -2.49
C CYS A 147 -8.51 4.53 -3.81
N VAL A 148 -7.38 5.12 -4.19
CA VAL A 148 -6.60 4.67 -5.34
C VAL A 148 -6.26 3.18 -5.23
N ASP A 149 -6.29 2.48 -6.38
CA ASP A 149 -5.98 1.04 -6.43
C ASP A 149 -4.56 0.73 -5.93
N VAL A 150 -4.45 -0.08 -4.86
CA VAL A 150 -3.17 -0.55 -4.29
C VAL A 150 -2.32 -1.22 -5.37
N TYR A 151 -2.94 -1.92 -6.32
CA TYR A 151 -2.24 -2.60 -7.40
C TYR A 151 -1.94 -1.71 -8.62
N ASN A 152 -2.15 -0.39 -8.51
CA ASN A 152 -1.63 0.57 -9.47
C ASN A 152 -0.11 0.47 -9.53
N PRO A 153 0.54 0.38 -10.70
CA PRO A 153 1.99 0.24 -10.82
C PRO A 153 2.79 1.32 -10.08
N LYS A 154 2.29 2.55 -10.03
CA LYS A 154 2.94 3.64 -9.28
C LYS A 154 2.86 3.42 -7.76
N VAL A 155 1.72 2.90 -7.24
CA VAL A 155 1.58 2.53 -5.83
C VAL A 155 2.56 1.40 -5.52
N ILE A 156 2.51 0.29 -6.27
CA ILE A 156 3.38 -0.86 -6.07
C ILE A 156 4.86 -0.44 -5.96
N ARG A 157 5.35 0.36 -6.90
CA ARG A 157 6.73 0.86 -6.84
C ARG A 157 7.01 1.68 -5.58
N SER A 158 6.07 2.54 -5.18
CA SER A 158 6.24 3.42 -4.02
C SER A 158 6.27 2.66 -2.70
N THR A 159 5.69 1.46 -2.61
CA THR A 159 5.70 0.62 -1.41
C THR A 159 7.08 0.04 -1.08
N MET A 160 7.98 -0.05 -2.06
CA MET A 160 9.30 -0.67 -1.91
C MET A 160 9.25 -2.07 -1.29
N GLY A 161 8.25 -2.89 -1.68
CA GLY A 161 8.05 -4.25 -1.17
C GLY A 161 7.14 -4.36 0.05
N ALA A 162 6.84 -3.27 0.76
CA ALA A 162 5.96 -3.30 1.94
C ALA A 162 4.57 -3.87 1.65
N VAL A 163 4.07 -3.75 0.42
CA VAL A 163 2.78 -4.32 0.02
C VAL A 163 2.67 -5.83 0.26
N PHE A 164 3.77 -6.56 0.17
CA PHE A 164 3.79 -8.01 0.39
C PHE A 164 3.76 -8.42 1.87
N ARG A 165 4.00 -7.48 2.78
CA ARG A 165 4.13 -7.71 4.23
C ARG A 165 3.10 -6.98 5.06
N MET A 166 2.41 -5.98 4.47
CA MET A 166 1.41 -5.16 5.15
C MET A 166 0.00 -5.63 4.76
N PRO A 167 -0.74 -6.28 5.66
CA PRO A 167 -2.14 -6.65 5.41
C PRO A 167 -3.01 -5.42 5.15
N PHE A 168 -3.91 -5.54 4.17
CA PHE A 168 -4.85 -4.47 3.85
C PHE A 168 -6.18 -5.00 3.33
N LEU A 169 -7.24 -4.20 3.52
CA LEU A 169 -8.58 -4.50 3.01
C LEU A 169 -9.26 -3.24 2.48
N TYR A 170 -9.95 -3.38 1.36
CA TYR A 170 -10.95 -2.41 0.94
C TYR A 170 -12.28 -2.71 1.63
N VAL A 171 -12.97 -1.65 2.06
CA VAL A 171 -14.28 -1.73 2.71
C VAL A 171 -15.30 -0.85 1.98
N GLU A 172 -16.52 -1.36 1.86
CA GLU A 172 -17.61 -0.65 1.19
C GLU A 172 -18.17 0.48 2.06
N ASP A 173 -18.41 0.22 3.34
CA ASP A 173 -18.93 1.15 4.33
C ASP A 173 -17.90 1.38 5.43
N LEU A 174 -17.16 2.49 5.32
CA LEU A 174 -16.11 2.83 6.28
C LEU A 174 -16.68 3.23 7.65
N PRO A 175 -17.76 4.03 7.77
CA PRO A 175 -18.45 4.30 9.03
C PRO A 175 -18.88 3.04 9.78
N GLU A 176 -19.45 2.06 9.10
CA GLU A 176 -19.86 0.79 9.73
C GLU A 176 -18.61 0.05 10.23
N LYS A 177 -17.59 -0.05 9.43
CA LYS A 177 -16.34 -0.73 9.80
C LYS A 177 -15.65 -0.08 11.01
N ILE A 178 -15.64 1.23 11.12
CA ILE A 178 -15.13 1.95 12.29
C ILE A 178 -15.89 1.53 13.55
N LYS A 179 -17.22 1.47 13.49
CA LYS A 179 -18.04 1.01 14.63
C LYS A 179 -17.77 -0.44 15.02
N GLU A 180 -17.47 -1.31 14.04
CA GLU A 180 -17.07 -2.69 14.33
C GLU A 180 -15.73 -2.72 15.08
N LEU A 181 -14.73 -1.94 14.66
CA LEU A 181 -13.44 -1.82 15.37
C LEU A 181 -13.61 -1.38 16.82
N GLN A 182 -14.47 -0.39 17.05
CA GLN A 182 -14.77 0.12 18.40
C GLN A 182 -15.39 -0.96 19.30
N LYS A 183 -16.28 -1.82 18.77
CA LYS A 183 -16.83 -2.97 19.50
C LYS A 183 -15.75 -3.98 19.90
N GLU A 184 -14.66 -4.06 19.12
CA GLU A 184 -13.50 -4.90 19.42
C GLU A 184 -12.44 -4.17 20.29
N SER A 185 -12.83 -3.08 20.94
CA SER A 185 -11.95 -2.27 21.83
C SER A 185 -10.77 -1.61 21.11
N ILE A 186 -10.92 -1.31 19.83
CA ILE A 186 -9.97 -0.49 19.06
C ILE A 186 -10.42 0.97 19.13
N LYS A 187 -9.68 1.81 19.86
CA LYS A 187 -9.97 3.24 19.94
C LYS A 187 -9.59 3.93 18.62
N THR A 188 -10.49 4.75 18.09
CA THR A 188 -10.38 5.34 16.77
C THR A 188 -10.08 6.84 16.88
N TYR A 189 -9.06 7.30 16.16
CA TYR A 189 -8.57 8.67 16.20
C TYR A 189 -8.58 9.28 14.80
N ALA A 190 -9.43 10.27 14.59
CA ALA A 190 -9.48 11.00 13.32
C ALA A 190 -8.49 12.17 13.31
N ALA A 191 -7.55 12.15 12.38
CA ALA A 191 -6.67 13.29 12.13
C ALA A 191 -7.47 14.42 11.49
N HIS A 192 -7.74 15.48 12.26
CA HIS A 192 -8.64 16.55 11.84
C HIS A 192 -8.21 17.90 12.38
N LEU A 193 -8.33 18.97 11.58
CA LEU A 193 -7.94 20.33 11.97
C LEU A 193 -8.72 20.86 13.19
N ARG A 194 -9.97 20.39 13.39
CA ARG A 194 -10.81 20.74 14.54
C ARG A 194 -10.56 19.84 15.75
N GLY A 195 -9.52 19.02 15.77
CA GLY A 195 -9.18 18.21 16.93
C GLY A 195 -8.90 19.09 18.15
N GLU A 196 -9.51 18.75 19.27
CA GLU A 196 -9.29 19.48 20.53
C GLU A 196 -7.95 19.10 21.15
N ASN A 197 -7.62 17.81 21.15
CA ASN A 197 -6.39 17.28 21.72
C ASN A 197 -5.26 17.24 20.69
N ALA A 198 -4.05 17.55 21.13
CA ALA A 198 -2.87 17.29 20.33
C ALA A 198 -2.63 15.77 20.26
N TYR A 199 -2.09 15.30 19.14
CA TYR A 199 -1.88 13.86 18.90
C TYR A 199 -1.00 13.17 19.97
N ASP A 200 -0.09 13.89 20.59
CA ASP A 200 0.84 13.39 21.60
C ASP A 200 0.29 13.45 23.04
N GLU A 201 -0.91 13.98 23.23
CA GLU A 201 -1.64 13.96 24.51
C GLU A 201 -2.48 12.70 24.71
N GLU A 202 -2.66 11.87 23.67
CA GLU A 202 -3.48 10.64 23.69
C GLU A 202 -2.66 9.39 24.00
N ASP A 203 -3.31 8.36 24.58
CA ASP A 203 -2.68 7.04 24.84
C ASP A 203 -2.96 6.05 23.71
N TYR A 204 -1.91 5.64 23.00
CA TYR A 204 -1.94 4.64 21.91
C TYR A 204 -1.38 3.28 22.33
N THR A 205 -1.21 3.02 23.61
CA THR A 205 -0.62 1.75 24.10
C THR A 205 -1.54 0.56 23.99
N THR A 206 -2.86 0.80 23.88
CA THR A 206 -3.90 -0.21 23.61
C THR A 206 -4.18 -0.31 22.10
N GLY A 207 -5.23 -1.05 21.70
CA GLY A 207 -5.69 -1.13 20.32
C GLY A 207 -6.09 0.25 19.80
N CYS A 208 -5.51 0.67 18.67
CA CYS A 208 -5.81 1.98 18.09
C CYS A 208 -5.90 1.93 16.55
N ALA A 209 -6.69 2.85 16.00
CA ALA A 209 -6.81 3.08 14.56
C ALA A 209 -6.75 4.57 14.24
N PHE A 210 -5.85 4.97 13.36
CA PHE A 210 -5.76 6.35 12.86
C PHE A 210 -6.52 6.52 11.56
N LEU A 211 -7.47 7.45 11.52
CA LEU A 211 -8.24 7.78 10.33
C LEU A 211 -7.57 8.95 9.61
N ILE A 212 -7.19 8.74 8.36
CA ILE A 212 -6.51 9.71 7.49
C ILE A 212 -7.38 9.96 6.25
N GLY A 213 -7.64 11.20 5.96
CA GLY A 213 -8.50 11.60 4.85
C GLY A 213 -7.76 11.88 3.55
N ASN A 214 -8.54 12.33 2.57
CA ASN A 214 -8.10 12.80 1.27
C ASN A 214 -7.15 14.00 1.36
N GLU A 215 -6.23 14.10 0.41
CA GLU A 215 -5.18 15.13 0.38
C GLU A 215 -5.72 16.56 0.31
N GLY A 216 -6.84 16.76 -0.37
CA GLY A 216 -7.43 18.10 -0.56
C GLY A 216 -8.59 18.40 0.37
N ASN A 217 -9.41 17.39 0.67
CA ASN A 217 -10.67 17.56 1.38
C ASN A 217 -10.66 17.04 2.83
N GLY A 218 -9.59 16.34 3.23
CA GLY A 218 -9.53 15.67 4.53
C GLY A 218 -10.48 14.48 4.64
N LEU A 219 -10.87 14.15 5.86
CA LEU A 219 -11.86 13.11 6.14
C LEU A 219 -13.27 13.57 5.78
N ARG A 220 -14.07 12.68 5.19
CA ARG A 220 -15.51 12.91 5.04
C ARG A 220 -16.16 13.09 6.42
N ASN A 221 -17.13 14.01 6.53
CA ASN A 221 -17.76 14.29 7.81
C ASN A 221 -18.37 13.06 8.48
N GLU A 222 -19.00 12.18 7.70
CA GLU A 222 -19.58 10.93 8.18
C GLU A 222 -18.51 9.97 8.77
N VAL A 223 -17.29 9.97 8.23
CA VAL A 223 -16.17 9.18 8.73
C VAL A 223 -15.57 9.82 9.98
N ALA A 224 -15.30 11.12 9.95
CA ALA A 224 -14.76 11.86 11.08
C ALA A 224 -15.67 11.80 12.32
N ASN A 225 -17.00 11.92 12.12
CA ASN A 225 -17.99 11.88 13.20
C ASN A 225 -18.17 10.48 13.83
N CYS A 226 -17.66 9.42 13.20
CA CYS A 226 -17.68 8.08 13.77
C CYS A 226 -16.48 7.79 14.69
N ALA A 227 -15.42 8.62 14.64
CA ALA A 227 -14.24 8.41 15.47
C ALA A 227 -14.53 8.71 16.95
N ASP A 228 -13.85 7.99 17.86
CA ASP A 228 -13.93 8.23 19.30
C ASP A 228 -13.27 9.56 19.67
N CYS A 229 -12.25 9.99 18.93
CA CYS A 229 -11.50 11.21 19.22
C CYS A 229 -11.06 11.89 17.92
N LEU A 230 -11.23 13.22 17.85
CA LEU A 230 -10.60 14.07 16.85
C LEU A 230 -9.27 14.58 17.41
N ILE A 231 -8.17 14.27 16.75
CA ILE A 231 -6.82 14.70 17.14
C ILE A 231 -6.23 15.63 16.09
N ARG A 232 -5.38 16.54 16.51
CA ARG A 232 -4.62 17.43 15.62
C ARG A 232 -3.12 17.24 15.77
N ILE A 233 -2.39 17.51 14.70
CA ILE A 233 -0.95 17.73 14.75
C ILE A 233 -0.77 19.25 14.88
N PRO A 234 -0.22 19.77 16.00
CA PRO A 234 0.00 21.21 16.17
C PRO A 234 0.94 21.74 15.08
N MET A 235 0.59 22.88 14.52
CA MET A 235 1.35 23.56 13.47
C MET A 235 1.90 24.89 14.02
N GLU A 236 3.23 25.03 14.05
CA GLU A 236 3.89 26.24 14.55
C GLU A 236 4.04 27.33 13.49
N GLY A 237 3.89 26.98 12.22
CA GLY A 237 4.02 27.89 11.08
C GLY A 237 2.66 28.26 10.45
N GLU A 238 2.74 28.86 9.24
CA GLU A 238 1.55 29.28 8.48
C GLU A 238 0.90 28.14 7.66
N ALA A 239 1.51 26.97 7.61
CA ALA A 239 0.94 25.82 6.91
C ALA A 239 -0.33 25.34 7.63
N GLU A 240 -1.44 25.20 6.90
CA GLU A 240 -2.73 24.76 7.47
C GLU A 240 -2.72 23.26 7.79
N SER A 241 -2.00 22.45 7.01
CA SER A 241 -1.98 21.00 7.16
C SER A 241 -0.69 20.38 6.62
N LEU A 242 -0.44 19.12 6.98
CA LEU A 242 0.62 18.30 6.40
C LEU A 242 0.10 17.47 5.21
N ASN A 243 1.02 17.06 4.35
CA ASN A 243 0.74 16.01 3.39
C ASN A 243 0.18 14.76 4.11
N ALA A 244 -0.80 14.08 3.52
CA ALA A 244 -1.50 12.96 4.15
C ALA A 244 -0.56 11.82 4.59
N ALA A 245 0.45 11.48 3.79
CA ALA A 245 1.42 10.46 4.16
C ALA A 245 2.35 10.90 5.29
N VAL A 246 2.67 12.20 5.35
CA VAL A 246 3.47 12.77 6.45
C VAL A 246 2.66 12.78 7.75
N ALA A 247 1.40 13.24 7.71
CA ALA A 247 0.50 13.19 8.87
C ALA A 247 0.36 11.75 9.40
N ALA A 248 0.08 10.80 8.51
CA ALA A 248 0.02 9.38 8.86
C ALA A 248 1.33 8.89 9.51
N ALA A 249 2.49 9.29 8.98
CA ALA A 249 3.79 8.92 9.54
C ALA A 249 3.97 9.41 10.97
N VAL A 250 3.66 10.68 11.24
CA VAL A 250 3.75 11.27 12.58
C VAL A 250 2.94 10.46 13.59
N LEU A 251 1.68 10.17 13.27
CA LEU A 251 0.77 9.43 14.15
C LEU A 251 1.22 7.97 14.36
N MET A 252 1.60 7.27 13.29
CA MET A 252 2.06 5.88 13.38
C MET A 252 3.32 5.75 14.22
N PHE A 253 4.29 6.64 14.05
CA PHE A 253 5.54 6.61 14.82
C PHE A 253 5.34 7.05 16.27
N GLU A 254 4.40 7.94 16.57
CA GLU A 254 4.04 8.28 17.95
C GLU A 254 3.47 7.06 18.68
N ALA A 255 2.51 6.34 18.09
CA ALA A 255 2.03 5.09 18.68
C ALA A 255 3.17 4.08 18.89
N GLY A 256 4.05 3.94 17.90
CA GLY A 256 5.25 3.10 18.02
C GLY A 256 6.18 3.55 19.14
N ARG A 257 6.36 4.87 19.34
CA ARG A 257 7.18 5.43 20.42
C ARG A 257 6.61 5.07 21.81
N GLN A 258 5.31 5.27 22.00
CA GLN A 258 4.64 4.95 23.26
C GLN A 258 4.73 3.46 23.59
N ARG A 259 4.52 2.58 22.60
CA ARG A 259 4.57 1.12 22.76
C ARG A 259 5.97 0.54 23.00
N ARG A 260 7.04 1.28 22.70
CA ARG A 260 8.41 0.89 23.02
C ARG A 260 8.83 1.22 24.45
N LYS A 261 8.11 2.12 25.14
CA LYS A 261 8.42 2.54 26.50
C LYS A 261 7.78 1.66 27.58
N LYS A 262 6.92 0.75 27.17
CA LYS A 262 6.34 -0.32 28.01
C LYS A 262 7.08 -1.62 27.77
#